data_2b9315a5509e65f6d60fec6407fd2a3c
#
_entry.id   2b9315a5509e65f6d60fec6407fd2a3c
#
_cell.length_a   1.000
_cell.length_b   1.000
_cell.length_c   1.000
_cell.angle_alpha   90.00
_cell.angle_beta   90.00
_cell.angle_gamma   90.00
#
_symmetry.space_group_name_H-M   'P 1'
#
loop_
_entity.id
_entity.type
_entity.pdbx_description
1 polymer ?
#
loop_
_entity_poly.entity_id
_entity_poly.type
_entity_poly.pdbx_seq_one_letter_code
_entity_poly.pdbx_strand_id
1 'polypeptide(L)'
;MTLPVAANSENKAAQEQFQRASDEYFDQVYFPYQPTDGTVTGYHQYDTKLEDLSSGSIDAEVSALNNFEKRISAIPVASLDQTTRGDRQMVLNQIRSRRLTLHTIRPWTKNADEYSSLCANAAFTLMERKFAPVDDRLRSLIAREEKMPALLREARANLQNPPRIFTQIAIEQLPGIIRFFQHDVPLAFTDAHDESLKTEFAKSNAAVIAALTDYLSWLKTDLLPRSNGDYRIGAETFSKKLLYDEMVDIPLPKLLEIGYADLHQNQQHFAEVAKELEPGKTPREVLEDLGRQHPAPDQLLNAFRATFTSLLDFIRSHHIVTIPSDVPPILEETPPFMRATTQASMDSPGPYETKATTSFFNVTLPAPSMTPAQVEGYMHSYNIGTVISTSVHEAYPGHYVQYLYSLKAPSRVRKILTANTNIEGYAHYTEQMMLDNGYGRPGAGAKDERESRFLRLGQLQDALLRNARYIVGIQMHTGDMTYDQAVEFFQKEGYQPRETAIVEAKRGAGDPTYLYYTLGKLEIMKLRADLMKKQGTAFSLQKFHDDFLSQGFPPIKIVREAMLGDDSPTL
;
A
#
# COMPACT_ATOMS: atom_id res chain seq x y z
N MET A 1 -24.73 31.91 36.91
CA MET A 1 -24.88 31.06 35.73
C MET A 1 -23.96 31.58 34.61
N THR A 2 -22.64 31.39 34.71
CA THR A 2 -21.60 31.99 33.83
C THR A 2 -20.54 30.97 33.43
N LEU A 3 -20.92 29.71 33.14
CA LEU A 3 -19.99 28.61 32.79
C LEU A 3 -19.85 28.25 31.30
N PRO A 4 -20.66 28.73 30.31
CA PRO A 4 -20.48 28.25 28.94
C PRO A 4 -19.40 29.00 28.11
N VAL A 5 -19.03 30.23 28.47
CA VAL A 5 -18.11 31.08 27.67
C VAL A 5 -16.65 30.67 27.92
N ALA A 6 -16.27 30.35 29.16
CA ALA A 6 -14.90 29.94 29.51
C ALA A 6 -14.56 28.57 28.92
N ALA A 7 -15.45 27.58 29.03
CA ALA A 7 -15.26 26.24 28.46
C ALA A 7 -15.11 26.25 26.92
N ASN A 8 -15.87 27.10 26.21
CA ASN A 8 -15.74 27.26 24.76
C ASN A 8 -14.39 27.90 24.35
N SER A 9 -13.86 28.83 25.14
CA SER A 9 -12.57 29.48 24.86
C SER A 9 -11.39 28.54 25.13
N GLU A 10 -11.45 27.70 26.19
CA GLU A 10 -10.44 26.69 26.51
C GLU A 10 -10.43 25.58 25.47
N ASN A 11 -11.58 25.11 24.98
CA ASN A 11 -11.68 24.12 23.92
C ASN A 11 -11.09 24.66 22.61
N LYS A 12 -11.38 25.90 22.24
CA LYS A 12 -10.79 26.53 21.05
C LYS A 12 -9.27 26.67 21.16
N ALA A 13 -8.75 27.07 22.32
CA ALA A 13 -7.33 27.20 22.56
C ALA A 13 -6.61 25.83 22.45
N ALA A 14 -7.19 24.77 22.99
CA ALA A 14 -6.63 23.41 22.87
C ALA A 14 -6.60 22.89 21.43
N GLN A 15 -7.66 23.14 20.65
CA GLN A 15 -7.70 22.78 19.22
C GLN A 15 -6.64 23.54 18.42
N GLU A 16 -6.51 24.85 18.62
CA GLU A 16 -5.47 25.66 17.98
C GLU A 16 -4.05 25.22 18.40
N GLN A 17 -3.88 24.84 19.67
CA GLN A 17 -2.61 24.31 20.16
C GLN A 17 -2.26 23.00 19.47
N PHE A 18 -3.21 22.09 19.32
CA PHE A 18 -2.99 20.83 18.60
C PHE A 18 -2.67 21.10 17.14
N GLN A 19 -3.44 21.95 16.45
CA GLN A 19 -3.21 22.28 15.04
C GLN A 19 -1.79 22.79 14.83
N ARG A 20 -1.33 23.77 15.64
CA ARG A 20 0.05 24.26 15.54
C ARG A 20 1.08 23.17 15.82
N ALA A 21 0.88 22.33 16.85
CA ALA A 21 1.82 21.28 17.19
C ALA A 21 1.91 20.21 16.11
N SER A 22 0.80 19.85 15.47
CA SER A 22 0.78 18.87 14.38
C SER A 22 1.40 19.44 13.09
N ASP A 23 1.13 20.69 12.75
CA ASP A 23 1.75 21.36 11.60
C ASP A 23 3.28 21.46 11.78
N GLU A 24 3.73 21.87 12.95
CA GLU A 24 5.16 21.90 13.27
C GLU A 24 5.80 20.50 13.26
N TYR A 25 5.08 19.46 13.68
CA TYR A 25 5.56 18.07 13.56
C TYR A 25 5.81 17.68 12.10
N PHE A 26 4.86 17.95 11.21
CA PHE A 26 5.02 17.66 9.79
C PHE A 26 6.19 18.46 9.18
N ASP A 27 6.29 19.74 9.48
CA ASP A 27 7.23 20.65 8.84
C ASP A 27 8.67 20.53 9.43
N GLN A 28 8.83 20.12 10.70
CA GLN A 28 10.12 20.05 11.37
C GLN A 28 10.67 18.63 11.57
N VAL A 29 9.79 17.60 11.50
CA VAL A 29 10.21 16.20 11.73
C VAL A 29 9.79 15.31 10.56
N TYR A 30 8.50 15.17 10.30
CA TYR A 30 8.01 14.18 9.33
C TYR A 30 8.68 14.35 7.97
N PHE A 31 8.45 15.45 7.29
CA PHE A 31 8.99 15.68 5.94
C PHE A 31 10.50 15.94 5.88
N PRO A 32 11.14 16.65 6.83
CA PRO A 32 12.60 16.78 6.81
C PRO A 32 13.36 15.46 6.88
N TYR A 33 12.85 14.46 7.61
CA TYR A 33 13.46 13.13 7.71
C TYR A 33 12.92 12.14 6.65
N GLN A 34 11.82 12.46 5.99
CA GLN A 34 11.20 11.68 4.90
C GLN A 34 10.89 12.60 3.69
N PRO A 35 11.92 13.20 3.09
CA PRO A 35 11.72 14.21 2.04
C PRO A 35 11.12 13.65 0.75
N THR A 36 11.33 12.36 0.44
CA THR A 36 10.68 11.71 -0.70
C THR A 36 9.17 11.67 -0.51
N ASP A 37 8.68 11.39 0.70
CA ASP A 37 7.26 11.47 1.04
C ASP A 37 6.73 12.90 0.90
N GLY A 38 7.56 13.90 1.20
CA GLY A 38 7.22 15.31 0.96
C GLY A 38 6.91 15.59 -0.51
N THR A 39 7.78 15.12 -1.42
CA THR A 39 7.55 15.24 -2.88
C THR A 39 6.28 14.50 -3.31
N VAL A 40 6.10 13.25 -2.87
CA VAL A 40 4.90 12.44 -3.18
C VAL A 40 3.63 13.11 -2.69
N THR A 41 3.67 13.73 -1.51
CA THR A 41 2.53 14.47 -0.93
C THR A 41 2.19 15.76 -1.72
N GLY A 42 3.12 16.30 -2.53
CA GLY A 42 2.98 17.54 -3.30
C GLY A 42 3.68 18.74 -2.65
N TYR A 43 4.58 18.52 -1.69
CA TYR A 43 5.41 19.56 -1.07
C TYR A 43 6.77 19.67 -1.75
N HIS A 44 6.82 20.38 -2.88
CA HIS A 44 7.98 20.48 -3.78
C HIS A 44 9.22 21.20 -3.20
N GLN A 45 9.12 21.81 -2.01
CA GLN A 45 10.30 22.30 -1.29
C GLN A 45 11.21 21.16 -0.81
N TYR A 46 10.79 19.91 -0.91
CA TYR A 46 11.59 18.73 -0.57
C TYR A 46 12.22 18.03 -1.79
N ASP A 47 11.94 18.46 -3.01
CA ASP A 47 12.35 17.78 -4.25
C ASP A 47 13.86 17.60 -4.39
N THR A 48 14.67 18.51 -3.84
CA THR A 48 16.14 18.45 -3.87
C THR A 48 16.77 17.67 -2.71
N LYS A 49 15.93 17.09 -1.82
CA LYS A 49 16.37 16.41 -0.61
C LYS A 49 16.26 14.90 -0.77
N LEU A 50 17.12 14.17 -0.07
CA LEU A 50 17.13 12.72 0.05
C LEU A 50 17.23 12.35 1.53
N GLU A 51 16.72 11.21 1.93
CA GLU A 51 16.80 10.65 3.27
C GLU A 51 18.26 10.42 3.67
N ASP A 52 18.57 10.73 4.93
CA ASP A 52 19.85 10.46 5.57
C ASP A 52 19.67 9.33 6.59
N LEU A 53 20.15 8.14 6.23
CA LEU A 53 20.08 6.93 7.07
C LEU A 53 21.35 6.71 7.92
N SER A 54 22.17 7.75 8.12
CA SER A 54 23.28 7.69 9.08
C SER A 54 22.75 7.52 10.51
N SER A 55 23.52 6.83 11.36
CA SER A 55 23.15 6.64 12.76
C SER A 55 22.92 7.96 13.50
N GLY A 56 23.69 9.00 13.18
CA GLY A 56 23.52 10.33 13.76
C GLY A 56 22.20 11.00 13.39
N SER A 57 21.78 10.87 12.12
CA SER A 57 20.47 11.36 11.65
C SER A 57 19.32 10.60 12.31
N ILE A 58 19.43 9.28 12.42
CA ILE A 58 18.44 8.42 13.10
C ILE A 58 18.28 8.82 14.57
N ASP A 59 19.38 9.01 15.31
CA ASP A 59 19.34 9.43 16.72
C ASP A 59 18.72 10.82 16.90
N ALA A 60 19.01 11.74 15.99
CA ALA A 60 18.40 13.08 15.96
C ALA A 60 16.89 13.02 15.70
N GLU A 61 16.45 12.20 14.72
CA GLU A 61 15.04 11.98 14.45
C GLU A 61 14.32 11.40 15.67
N VAL A 62 14.85 10.35 16.31
CA VAL A 62 14.27 9.74 17.52
C VAL A 62 14.15 10.77 18.65
N SER A 63 15.15 11.64 18.83
CA SER A 63 15.10 12.71 19.83
C SER A 63 13.99 13.73 19.53
N ALA A 64 13.83 14.13 18.27
CA ALA A 64 12.77 15.03 17.82
C ALA A 64 11.38 14.39 18.01
N LEU A 65 11.21 13.12 17.64
CA LEU A 65 9.99 12.35 17.86
C LEU A 65 9.59 12.31 19.34
N ASN A 66 10.55 12.06 20.25
CA ASN A 66 10.31 12.06 21.70
C ASN A 66 9.80 13.42 22.20
N ASN A 67 10.36 14.51 21.69
CA ASN A 67 9.96 15.87 22.07
C ASN A 67 8.53 16.18 21.61
N PHE A 68 8.18 15.84 20.37
CA PHE A 68 6.83 16.04 19.85
C PHE A 68 5.80 15.13 20.52
N GLU A 69 6.14 13.86 20.85
CA GLU A 69 5.25 12.99 21.62
C GLU A 69 4.89 13.63 22.97
N LYS A 70 5.87 14.13 23.74
CA LYS A 70 5.63 14.80 25.02
C LYS A 70 4.72 16.03 24.84
N ARG A 71 5.01 16.86 23.86
CA ARG A 71 4.28 18.10 23.57
C ARG A 71 2.83 17.83 23.19
N ILE A 72 2.56 16.91 22.27
CA ILE A 72 1.22 16.58 21.81
C ILE A 72 0.44 15.81 22.89
N SER A 73 1.11 14.94 23.66
CA SER A 73 0.47 14.23 24.77
C SER A 73 0.00 15.16 25.89
N ALA A 74 0.64 16.30 26.09
CA ALA A 74 0.25 17.27 27.09
C ALA A 74 -1.07 18.03 26.76
N ILE A 75 -1.56 17.96 25.53
CA ILE A 75 -2.80 18.62 25.13
C ILE A 75 -4.01 17.83 25.66
N PRO A 76 -4.91 18.44 26.47
CA PRO A 76 -6.01 17.73 27.11
C PRO A 76 -7.03 17.18 26.09
N VAL A 77 -7.24 15.88 26.08
CA VAL A 77 -8.16 15.18 25.15
C VAL A 77 -9.62 15.66 25.33
N ALA A 78 -10.04 15.90 26.57
CA ALA A 78 -11.40 16.35 26.88
C ALA A 78 -11.77 17.72 26.28
N SER A 79 -10.76 18.54 25.95
CA SER A 79 -10.95 19.87 25.34
C SER A 79 -10.97 19.84 23.80
N LEU A 80 -10.84 18.66 23.18
CA LEU A 80 -10.83 18.49 21.73
C LEU A 80 -12.18 17.96 21.25
N ASP A 81 -12.63 18.39 20.06
CA ASP A 81 -13.75 17.76 19.38
C ASP A 81 -13.39 16.34 18.90
N GLN A 82 -14.37 15.59 18.42
CA GLN A 82 -14.20 14.19 18.02
C GLN A 82 -13.17 14.04 16.89
N THR A 83 -13.22 14.88 15.87
CA THR A 83 -12.28 14.84 14.73
C THR A 83 -10.87 15.11 15.20
N THR A 84 -10.67 16.19 15.97
CA THR A 84 -9.35 16.58 16.49
C THR A 84 -8.78 15.54 17.48
N ARG A 85 -9.63 14.86 18.26
CA ARG A 85 -9.19 13.72 19.10
C ARG A 85 -8.63 12.57 18.27
N GLY A 86 -9.35 12.22 17.19
CA GLY A 86 -8.88 11.20 16.25
C GLY A 86 -7.55 11.59 15.60
N ASP A 87 -7.45 12.81 15.12
CA ASP A 87 -6.24 13.35 14.50
C ASP A 87 -5.04 13.36 15.47
N ARG A 88 -5.27 13.77 16.73
CA ARG A 88 -4.25 13.72 17.78
C ARG A 88 -3.75 12.28 18.01
N GLN A 89 -4.67 11.32 18.03
CA GLN A 89 -4.29 9.91 18.19
C GLN A 89 -3.49 9.41 17.00
N MET A 90 -3.85 9.78 15.77
CA MET A 90 -3.09 9.44 14.57
C MET A 90 -1.66 9.97 14.63
N VAL A 91 -1.48 11.26 14.97
CA VAL A 91 -0.13 11.86 15.07
C VAL A 91 0.71 11.18 16.15
N LEU A 92 0.14 10.91 17.33
CA LEU A 92 0.84 10.20 18.40
C LEU A 92 1.24 8.78 17.99
N ASN A 93 0.34 8.08 17.32
CA ASN A 93 0.60 6.73 16.83
C ASN A 93 1.67 6.72 15.74
N GLN A 94 1.63 7.67 14.81
CA GLN A 94 2.67 7.84 13.79
C GLN A 94 4.04 8.07 14.43
N ILE A 95 4.15 8.93 15.43
CA ILE A 95 5.38 9.17 16.17
C ILE A 95 5.89 7.88 16.84
N ARG A 96 4.99 7.12 17.48
CA ARG A 96 5.32 5.87 18.17
C ARG A 96 5.72 4.76 17.19
N SER A 97 5.02 4.64 16.09
CA SER A 97 5.34 3.69 15.01
C SER A 97 6.70 3.99 14.39
N ARG A 98 6.95 5.26 14.06
CA ARG A 98 8.25 5.66 13.49
C ARG A 98 9.39 5.36 14.46
N ARG A 99 9.23 5.68 15.74
CA ARG A 99 10.21 5.35 16.77
C ARG A 99 10.41 3.85 16.95
N LEU A 100 9.33 3.05 16.93
CA LEU A 100 9.40 1.58 16.95
C LEU A 100 10.20 1.06 15.75
N THR A 101 9.96 1.60 14.56
CA THR A 101 10.67 1.25 13.33
C THR A 101 12.16 1.60 13.43
N LEU A 102 12.50 2.82 13.80
CA LEU A 102 13.89 3.29 13.82
C LEU A 102 14.72 2.63 14.92
N HIS A 103 14.16 2.40 16.11
CA HIS A 103 14.92 2.01 17.30
C HIS A 103 14.80 0.51 17.64
N THR A 104 13.65 -0.14 17.34
CA THR A 104 13.39 -1.54 17.68
C THR A 104 13.50 -2.47 16.48
N ILE A 105 12.76 -2.20 15.41
CA ILE A 105 12.78 -3.02 14.19
C ILE A 105 14.09 -2.81 13.43
N ARG A 106 14.51 -1.56 13.27
CA ARG A 106 15.77 -1.13 12.67
C ARG A 106 15.99 -1.65 11.25
N PRO A 107 15.05 -1.44 10.29
CA PRO A 107 15.23 -1.91 8.92
C PRO A 107 16.48 -1.34 8.27
N TRP A 108 16.86 -0.10 8.58
CA TRP A 108 18.09 0.55 8.14
C TRP A 108 19.40 -0.22 8.48
N THR A 109 19.37 -1.16 9.44
CA THR A 109 20.49 -2.06 9.76
C THR A 109 20.33 -3.48 9.21
N LYS A 110 19.17 -3.79 8.64
CA LYS A 110 18.81 -5.16 8.25
C LYS A 110 18.43 -5.29 6.78
N ASN A 111 17.79 -4.28 6.20
CA ASN A 111 17.21 -4.38 4.86
C ASN A 111 18.12 -3.73 3.82
N ALA A 112 18.87 -4.56 3.10
CA ALA A 112 19.80 -4.10 2.06
C ALA A 112 19.05 -3.48 0.84
N ASP A 113 17.81 -3.91 0.59
CA ASP A 113 17.01 -3.42 -0.53
C ASP A 113 16.49 -2.00 -0.29
N GLU A 114 16.26 -1.60 0.96
CA GLU A 114 15.76 -0.26 1.32
C GLU A 114 16.61 0.86 0.71
N TYR A 115 17.93 0.71 0.70
CA TYR A 115 18.85 1.71 0.17
C TYR A 115 18.78 1.85 -1.37
N SER A 116 18.71 0.73 -2.08
CA SER A 116 18.62 0.74 -3.54
C SER A 116 17.23 1.18 -4.02
N SER A 117 16.18 0.71 -3.35
CA SER A 117 14.79 1.09 -3.63
C SER A 117 14.55 2.57 -3.32
N LEU A 118 15.15 3.12 -2.26
CA LEU A 118 15.08 4.56 -1.98
C LEU A 118 15.70 5.39 -3.12
N CYS A 119 16.85 4.99 -3.68
CA CYS A 119 17.42 5.68 -4.84
C CYS A 119 16.45 5.67 -6.02
N ALA A 120 15.86 4.52 -6.36
CA ALA A 120 14.93 4.41 -7.47
C ALA A 120 13.66 5.25 -7.25
N ASN A 121 13.03 5.15 -6.08
CA ASN A 121 11.83 5.91 -5.74
C ASN A 121 12.07 7.42 -5.74
N ALA A 122 13.21 7.87 -5.20
CA ALA A 122 13.58 9.29 -5.18
C ALA A 122 13.75 9.89 -6.58
N ALA A 123 14.22 9.10 -7.57
CA ALA A 123 14.27 9.50 -8.96
C ALA A 123 12.89 9.43 -9.63
N PHE A 124 12.15 8.33 -9.41
CA PHE A 124 10.87 8.07 -10.04
C PHE A 124 9.84 9.17 -9.77
N THR A 125 9.71 9.61 -8.50
CA THR A 125 8.76 10.66 -8.11
C THR A 125 8.97 11.98 -8.84
N LEU A 126 10.21 12.27 -9.28
CA LEU A 126 10.56 13.49 -10.03
C LEU A 126 10.38 13.34 -11.54
N MET A 127 10.48 12.13 -12.07
CA MET A 127 10.37 11.89 -13.52
C MET A 127 8.95 11.66 -14.00
N GLU A 128 8.15 10.91 -13.24
CA GLU A 128 6.82 10.47 -13.67
C GLU A 128 5.84 11.63 -13.76
N ARG A 129 5.83 12.52 -12.77
CA ARG A 129 4.84 13.60 -12.67
C ARG A 129 5.37 14.92 -13.22
N LYS A 130 4.59 15.54 -14.12
CA LYS A 130 4.93 16.82 -14.76
C LYS A 130 4.44 18.01 -13.93
N PHE A 131 4.80 18.08 -12.65
CA PHE A 131 4.41 19.15 -11.73
C PHE A 131 5.16 20.47 -11.93
N ALA A 132 6.30 20.44 -12.60
CA ALA A 132 7.15 21.61 -12.90
C ALA A 132 7.77 21.48 -14.31
N PRO A 133 8.36 22.55 -14.85
CA PRO A 133 9.17 22.48 -16.08
C PRO A 133 10.23 21.37 -15.99
N VAL A 134 10.54 20.74 -17.13
CA VAL A 134 11.45 19.60 -17.17
C VAL A 134 12.84 19.95 -16.62
N ASP A 135 13.37 21.13 -16.90
CA ASP A 135 14.68 21.58 -16.40
C ASP A 135 14.70 21.75 -14.87
N ASP A 136 13.58 22.20 -14.26
CA ASP A 136 13.48 22.35 -12.80
C ASP A 136 13.42 20.98 -12.12
N ARG A 137 12.68 20.03 -12.69
CA ARG A 137 12.62 18.64 -12.19
C ARG A 137 13.97 17.94 -12.35
N LEU A 138 14.66 18.17 -13.48
CA LEU A 138 16.01 17.63 -13.72
C LEU A 138 17.03 18.19 -12.72
N ARG A 139 16.95 19.49 -12.39
CA ARG A 139 17.80 20.10 -11.36
C ARG A 139 17.57 19.47 -9.99
N SER A 140 16.31 19.19 -9.67
CA SER A 140 15.95 18.50 -8.43
C SER A 140 16.48 17.06 -8.40
N LEU A 141 16.39 16.34 -9.53
CA LEU A 141 16.94 14.99 -9.66
C LEU A 141 18.46 14.97 -9.47
N ILE A 142 19.20 15.85 -10.12
CA ILE A 142 20.65 15.96 -9.97
C ILE A 142 21.01 16.13 -8.48
N ALA A 143 20.31 17.03 -7.78
CA ALA A 143 20.57 17.29 -6.36
C ALA A 143 20.31 16.05 -5.46
N ARG A 144 19.41 15.15 -5.85
CA ARG A 144 19.20 13.84 -5.20
C ARG A 144 20.28 12.84 -5.60
N GLU A 145 20.56 12.72 -6.90
CA GLU A 145 21.57 11.80 -7.44
C GLU A 145 22.95 12.02 -6.83
N GLU A 146 23.35 13.29 -6.59
CA GLU A 146 24.62 13.62 -5.93
C GLU A 146 24.74 13.04 -4.50
N LYS A 147 23.61 12.77 -3.83
CA LYS A 147 23.58 12.20 -2.48
C LYS A 147 23.53 10.67 -2.47
N MET A 148 23.02 10.04 -3.52
CA MET A 148 22.83 8.59 -3.59
C MET A 148 24.11 7.77 -3.38
N PRO A 149 25.31 8.15 -3.91
CA PRO A 149 26.54 7.43 -3.60
C PRO A 149 26.93 7.48 -2.12
N ALA A 150 26.60 8.56 -1.38
CA ALA A 150 26.82 8.64 0.05
C ALA A 150 25.87 7.71 0.80
N LEU A 151 24.57 7.70 0.46
CA LEU A 151 23.57 6.80 1.01
C LEU A 151 23.99 5.32 0.87
N LEU A 152 24.51 4.92 -0.28
CA LEU A 152 24.99 3.53 -0.51
C LEU A 152 26.29 3.22 0.27
N ARG A 153 27.10 4.21 0.61
CA ARG A 153 28.22 4.03 1.56
C ARG A 153 27.73 3.87 2.99
N GLU A 154 26.71 4.63 3.41
CA GLU A 154 26.06 4.45 4.72
C GLU A 154 25.46 3.05 4.85
N ALA A 155 24.88 2.50 3.80
CA ALA A 155 24.40 1.13 3.77
C ALA A 155 25.47 0.11 4.21
N ARG A 156 26.72 0.28 3.74
CA ARG A 156 27.83 -0.60 4.10
C ARG A 156 28.23 -0.47 5.58
N ALA A 157 28.11 0.72 6.14
CA ALA A 157 28.36 0.96 7.57
C ALA A 157 27.27 0.36 8.45
N ASN A 158 26.01 0.45 8.00
CA ASN A 158 24.85 0.04 8.77
C ASN A 158 24.56 -1.46 8.71
N LEU A 159 24.74 -2.09 7.53
CA LEU A 159 24.38 -3.50 7.27
C LEU A 159 25.49 -4.47 7.71
N GLN A 160 25.55 -4.77 9.01
CA GLN A 160 26.59 -5.64 9.54
C GLN A 160 26.23 -7.13 9.46
N ASN A 161 25.03 -7.51 9.84
CA ASN A 161 24.53 -8.88 9.80
C ASN A 161 23.03 -8.91 9.44
N PRO A 162 22.67 -8.58 8.18
CA PRO A 162 21.27 -8.60 7.76
C PRO A 162 20.73 -10.03 7.64
N PRO A 163 19.40 -10.20 7.64
CA PRO A 163 18.77 -11.45 7.21
C PRO A 163 19.17 -11.80 5.76
N ARG A 164 19.52 -13.06 5.54
CA ARG A 164 19.95 -13.53 4.21
C ARG A 164 18.92 -13.23 3.12
N ILE A 165 17.63 -13.39 3.44
CA ILE A 165 16.54 -13.13 2.50
C ILE A 165 16.52 -11.68 2.02
N PHE A 166 16.78 -10.71 2.88
CA PHE A 166 16.80 -9.29 2.48
C PHE A 166 17.98 -8.94 1.57
N THR A 167 19.14 -9.55 1.83
CA THR A 167 20.30 -9.41 0.94
C THR A 167 20.04 -10.06 -0.43
N GLN A 168 19.36 -11.21 -0.46
CA GLN A 168 18.97 -11.87 -1.71
C GLN A 168 17.97 -11.03 -2.51
N ILE A 169 16.95 -10.47 -1.88
CA ILE A 169 15.99 -9.58 -2.54
C ILE A 169 16.70 -8.37 -3.17
N ALA A 170 17.59 -7.71 -2.43
CA ALA A 170 18.38 -6.59 -2.96
C ALA A 170 19.21 -7.00 -4.20
N ILE A 171 19.88 -8.17 -4.15
CA ILE A 171 20.65 -8.70 -5.28
C ILE A 171 19.77 -8.98 -6.51
N GLU A 172 18.55 -9.46 -6.29
CA GLU A 172 17.60 -9.76 -7.37
C GLU A 172 17.03 -8.47 -8.01
N GLN A 173 16.78 -7.42 -7.23
CA GLN A 173 16.17 -6.17 -7.71
C GLN A 173 17.18 -5.20 -8.34
N LEU A 174 18.40 -5.13 -7.82
CA LEU A 174 19.41 -4.16 -8.25
C LEU A 174 19.70 -4.14 -9.76
N PRO A 175 19.75 -5.25 -10.50
CA PRO A 175 19.91 -5.20 -11.96
C PRO A 175 18.79 -4.43 -12.66
N GLY A 176 17.57 -4.50 -12.15
CA GLY A 176 16.42 -3.71 -12.62
C GLY A 176 16.61 -2.22 -12.35
N ILE A 177 16.99 -1.89 -11.11
CA ILE A 177 17.25 -0.50 -10.68
C ILE A 177 18.41 0.11 -11.48
N ILE A 178 19.50 -0.62 -11.72
CA ILE A 178 20.61 -0.15 -12.55
C ILE A 178 20.13 0.16 -13.97
N ARG A 179 19.34 -0.74 -14.59
CA ARG A 179 18.76 -0.48 -15.92
C ARG A 179 17.84 0.74 -15.94
N PHE A 180 17.04 0.93 -14.88
CA PHE A 180 16.20 2.11 -14.72
C PHE A 180 17.02 3.41 -14.81
N PHE A 181 18.14 3.53 -14.09
CA PHE A 181 19.04 4.68 -14.19
C PHE A 181 19.78 4.75 -15.53
N GLN A 182 20.04 3.63 -16.20
CA GLN A 182 20.70 3.61 -17.51
C GLN A 182 19.79 4.05 -18.67
N HIS A 183 18.48 3.79 -18.58
CA HIS A 183 17.57 3.91 -19.72
C HIS A 183 16.35 4.79 -19.41
N ASP A 184 15.59 4.49 -18.36
CA ASP A 184 14.29 5.12 -18.13
C ASP A 184 14.44 6.55 -17.60
N VAL A 185 15.36 6.77 -16.67
CA VAL A 185 15.64 8.10 -16.11
C VAL A 185 16.15 9.06 -17.21
N PRO A 186 17.18 8.73 -18.03
CA PRO A 186 17.58 9.58 -19.15
C PRO A 186 16.46 9.86 -20.14
N LEU A 187 15.64 8.85 -20.46
CA LEU A 187 14.52 9.00 -21.41
C LEU A 187 13.49 10.03 -20.91
N ALA A 188 13.19 10.05 -19.62
CA ALA A 188 12.21 10.97 -19.03
C ALA A 188 12.62 12.44 -19.10
N PHE A 189 13.91 12.74 -19.33
CA PHE A 189 14.47 14.08 -19.37
C PHE A 189 15.09 14.46 -20.74
N THR A 190 14.77 13.72 -21.79
CA THR A 190 15.26 14.02 -23.15
C THR A 190 14.86 15.41 -23.64
N ASP A 191 13.69 15.89 -23.20
CA ASP A 191 13.13 17.20 -23.57
C ASP A 191 13.71 18.37 -22.74
N ALA A 192 14.69 18.13 -21.87
CA ALA A 192 15.39 19.22 -21.18
C ALA A 192 16.09 20.16 -22.17
N HIS A 193 16.09 21.45 -21.88
CA HIS A 193 16.58 22.47 -22.82
C HIS A 193 17.96 23.03 -22.45
N ASP A 194 18.34 22.98 -21.17
CA ASP A 194 19.59 23.50 -20.63
C ASP A 194 20.74 22.50 -20.85
N GLU A 195 21.66 22.77 -21.77
CA GLU A 195 22.78 21.90 -22.11
C GLU A 195 23.81 21.75 -20.97
N SER A 196 23.95 22.77 -20.09
CA SER A 196 24.79 22.65 -18.89
C SER A 196 24.20 21.64 -17.95
N LEU A 197 22.88 21.73 -17.71
CA LEU A 197 22.13 20.84 -16.86
C LEU A 197 22.15 19.37 -17.36
N LYS A 198 22.05 19.16 -18.67
CA LYS A 198 22.24 17.83 -19.28
C LYS A 198 23.64 17.26 -19.01
N THR A 199 24.66 18.10 -19.05
CA THR A 199 26.05 17.68 -18.75
C THR A 199 26.22 17.33 -17.29
N GLU A 200 25.63 18.10 -16.37
CA GLU A 200 25.62 17.83 -14.93
C GLU A 200 24.86 16.54 -14.64
N PHE A 201 23.70 16.34 -15.26
CA PHE A 201 22.90 15.11 -15.15
C PHE A 201 23.67 13.88 -15.63
N ALA A 202 24.30 13.95 -16.79
CA ALA A 202 25.09 12.83 -17.31
C ALA A 202 26.18 12.40 -16.31
N LYS A 203 26.79 13.36 -15.60
CA LYS A 203 27.79 13.09 -14.56
C LYS A 203 27.17 12.50 -13.30
N SER A 204 26.08 13.07 -12.77
CA SER A 204 25.43 12.60 -11.55
C SER A 204 24.84 11.20 -11.74
N ASN A 205 24.14 10.97 -12.86
CA ASN A 205 23.56 9.67 -13.20
C ASN A 205 24.61 8.57 -13.39
N ALA A 206 25.73 8.88 -14.06
CA ALA A 206 26.85 7.94 -14.17
C ALA A 206 27.43 7.58 -12.80
N ALA A 207 27.51 8.54 -11.87
CA ALA A 207 27.97 8.27 -10.50
C ALA A 207 27.00 7.37 -9.72
N VAL A 208 25.68 7.54 -9.88
CA VAL A 208 24.66 6.67 -9.30
C VAL A 208 24.79 5.25 -9.85
N ILE A 209 24.87 5.09 -11.17
CA ILE A 209 25.03 3.78 -11.83
C ILE A 209 26.29 3.06 -11.33
N ALA A 210 27.41 3.77 -11.22
CA ALA A 210 28.65 3.21 -10.70
C ALA A 210 28.50 2.77 -9.24
N ALA A 211 27.88 3.61 -8.40
CA ALA A 211 27.66 3.31 -6.99
C ALA A 211 26.73 2.11 -6.78
N LEU A 212 25.62 2.00 -7.55
CA LEU A 212 24.71 0.85 -7.51
C LEU A 212 25.38 -0.44 -7.98
N THR A 213 26.23 -0.36 -9.02
CA THR A 213 27.01 -1.51 -9.55
C THR A 213 28.01 -2.01 -8.50
N ASP A 214 28.72 -1.09 -7.85
CA ASP A 214 29.65 -1.41 -6.78
C ASP A 214 28.93 -1.95 -5.53
N TYR A 215 27.76 -1.41 -5.22
CA TYR A 215 26.89 -1.92 -4.14
C TYR A 215 26.42 -3.35 -4.42
N LEU A 216 25.97 -3.65 -5.65
CA LEU A 216 25.61 -5.00 -6.06
C LEU A 216 26.77 -5.99 -5.94
N SER A 217 27.98 -5.58 -6.35
CA SER A 217 29.19 -6.39 -6.23
C SER A 217 29.48 -6.70 -4.75
N TRP A 218 29.44 -5.67 -3.89
CA TRP A 218 29.65 -5.81 -2.46
C TRP A 218 28.59 -6.72 -1.79
N LEU A 219 27.32 -6.56 -2.15
CA LEU A 219 26.25 -7.45 -1.66
C LEU A 219 26.55 -8.93 -1.96
N LYS A 220 27.01 -9.23 -3.18
CA LYS A 220 27.30 -10.61 -3.62
C LYS A 220 28.54 -11.18 -2.96
N THR A 221 29.62 -10.40 -2.87
CA THR A 221 30.96 -10.90 -2.51
C THR A 221 31.28 -10.78 -1.01
N ASP A 222 30.68 -9.82 -0.32
CA ASP A 222 30.96 -9.57 1.10
C ASP A 222 29.72 -9.80 1.98
N LEU A 223 28.60 -9.14 1.69
CA LEU A 223 27.47 -9.14 2.61
C LEU A 223 26.72 -10.48 2.62
N LEU A 224 26.39 -11.04 1.45
CA LEU A 224 25.62 -12.28 1.37
C LEU A 224 26.29 -13.48 2.09
N PRO A 225 27.61 -13.70 2.00
CA PRO A 225 28.26 -14.78 2.74
C PRO A 225 28.11 -14.68 4.27
N ARG A 226 27.99 -13.45 4.82
CA ARG A 226 27.85 -13.21 6.27
C ARG A 226 26.45 -12.82 6.72
N SER A 227 25.47 -12.85 5.81
CA SER A 227 24.06 -12.55 6.12
C SER A 227 23.41 -13.71 6.86
N ASN A 228 23.33 -13.62 8.19
CA ASN A 228 22.77 -14.63 9.09
C ASN A 228 21.75 -14.04 10.08
N GLY A 229 21.37 -12.77 9.93
CA GLY A 229 20.43 -12.08 10.81
C GLY A 229 19.02 -12.65 10.72
N ASP A 230 18.20 -12.26 11.70
CA ASP A 230 16.80 -12.64 11.77
C ASP A 230 15.90 -11.50 11.25
N TYR A 231 14.98 -11.80 10.34
CA TYR A 231 13.97 -10.85 9.84
C TYR A 231 12.78 -10.71 10.80
N ARG A 232 12.57 -11.68 11.69
CA ARG A 232 11.44 -11.68 12.62
C ARG A 232 11.51 -10.50 13.57
N ILE A 233 10.35 -9.89 13.80
CA ILE A 233 10.22 -8.78 14.74
C ILE A 233 9.73 -9.19 16.12
N GLY A 234 9.21 -10.43 16.26
CA GLY A 234 8.69 -10.98 17.51
C GLY A 234 7.27 -10.50 17.83
N ALA A 235 6.57 -11.27 18.66
CA ALA A 235 5.15 -11.08 18.97
C ALA A 235 4.86 -9.72 19.63
N GLU A 236 5.71 -9.27 20.55
CA GLU A 236 5.52 -7.98 21.25
C GLU A 236 5.66 -6.80 20.28
N THR A 237 6.70 -6.81 19.44
CA THR A 237 6.93 -5.74 18.44
C THR A 237 5.83 -5.75 17.38
N PHE A 238 5.39 -6.94 16.95
CA PHE A 238 4.29 -7.11 16.02
C PHE A 238 2.99 -6.49 16.55
N SER A 239 2.61 -6.82 17.79
CA SER A 239 1.42 -6.25 18.44
C SER A 239 1.51 -4.73 18.59
N LYS A 240 2.70 -4.19 18.98
CA LYS A 240 2.91 -2.74 19.05
C LYS A 240 2.79 -2.07 17.68
N LYS A 241 3.30 -2.71 16.62
CA LYS A 241 3.20 -2.19 15.27
C LYS A 241 1.74 -2.12 14.83
N LEU A 242 0.95 -3.17 15.03
CA LEU A 242 -0.48 -3.17 14.75
C LEU A 242 -1.24 -2.10 15.55
N LEU A 243 -0.91 -1.96 16.84
CA LEU A 243 -1.54 -0.94 17.68
C LEU A 243 -1.23 0.48 17.17
N TYR A 244 0.00 0.74 16.75
CA TYR A 244 0.39 2.09 16.34
C TYR A 244 -0.02 2.42 14.89
N ASP A 245 0.11 1.47 13.97
CA ASP A 245 -0.21 1.71 12.58
C ASP A 245 -1.72 1.65 12.31
N GLU A 246 -2.42 0.69 12.93
CA GLU A 246 -3.80 0.34 12.60
C GLU A 246 -4.80 0.53 13.77
N MET A 247 -4.33 0.90 14.95
CA MET A 247 -5.11 0.97 16.20
C MET A 247 -5.78 -0.37 16.58
N VAL A 248 -5.15 -1.49 16.22
CA VAL A 248 -5.60 -2.84 16.52
C VAL A 248 -4.87 -3.36 17.74
N ASP A 249 -5.61 -3.67 18.81
CA ASP A 249 -5.11 -4.16 20.09
C ASP A 249 -5.60 -5.60 20.40
N ILE A 250 -6.09 -6.29 19.37
CA ILE A 250 -6.58 -7.67 19.49
C ILE A 250 -5.38 -8.61 19.70
N PRO A 251 -5.43 -9.53 20.69
CA PRO A 251 -4.35 -10.50 20.91
C PRO A 251 -4.07 -11.36 19.66
N LEU A 252 -2.78 -11.63 19.37
CA LEU A 252 -2.37 -12.38 18.17
C LEU A 252 -3.05 -13.76 18.03
N PRO A 253 -3.25 -14.56 19.10
CA PRO A 253 -4.00 -15.82 18.98
C PRO A 253 -5.44 -15.61 18.50
N LYS A 254 -6.10 -14.51 18.93
CA LYS A 254 -7.46 -14.19 18.47
C LYS A 254 -7.47 -13.69 17.04
N LEU A 255 -6.47 -12.91 16.63
CA LEU A 255 -6.30 -12.53 15.23
C LEU A 255 -6.12 -13.75 14.33
N LEU A 256 -5.29 -14.72 14.74
CA LEU A 256 -5.11 -15.98 13.99
C LEU A 256 -6.44 -16.78 13.91
N GLU A 257 -7.20 -16.89 15.00
CA GLU A 257 -8.52 -17.52 14.97
C GLU A 257 -9.44 -16.87 13.93
N ILE A 258 -9.50 -15.54 13.91
CA ILE A 258 -10.29 -14.77 12.94
C ILE A 258 -9.79 -15.02 11.50
N GLY A 259 -8.48 -14.98 11.29
CA GLY A 259 -7.87 -15.20 9.97
C GLY A 259 -8.15 -16.60 9.43
N TYR A 260 -8.02 -17.64 10.26
CA TYR A 260 -8.36 -19.01 9.88
C TYR A 260 -9.86 -19.20 9.62
N ALA A 261 -10.73 -18.56 10.40
CA ALA A 261 -12.17 -18.63 10.17
C ALA A 261 -12.56 -18.04 8.80
N ASP A 262 -12.02 -16.86 8.43
CA ASP A 262 -12.26 -16.25 7.11
C ASP A 262 -11.64 -17.09 5.97
N LEU A 263 -10.44 -17.65 6.17
CA LEU A 263 -9.81 -18.56 5.21
C LEU A 263 -10.71 -19.77 4.91
N HIS A 264 -11.14 -20.49 5.94
CA HIS A 264 -11.98 -21.68 5.78
C HIS A 264 -13.34 -21.35 5.14
N GLN A 265 -13.93 -20.21 5.49
CA GLN A 265 -15.17 -19.75 4.87
C GLN A 265 -14.97 -19.49 3.36
N ASN A 266 -13.89 -18.82 2.97
CA ASN A 266 -13.59 -18.55 1.57
C ASN A 266 -13.25 -19.83 0.80
N GLN A 267 -12.52 -20.79 1.40
CA GLN A 267 -12.26 -22.12 0.81
C GLN A 267 -13.55 -22.91 0.59
N GLN A 268 -14.45 -22.92 1.58
CA GLN A 268 -15.75 -23.57 1.44
C GLN A 268 -16.56 -22.92 0.31
N HIS A 269 -16.67 -21.60 0.28
CA HIS A 269 -17.40 -20.88 -0.76
C HIS A 269 -16.78 -21.11 -2.16
N PHE A 270 -15.44 -21.13 -2.27
CA PHE A 270 -14.76 -21.50 -3.51
C PHE A 270 -15.14 -22.91 -3.98
N ALA A 271 -15.14 -23.89 -3.07
CA ALA A 271 -15.51 -25.27 -3.39
C ALA A 271 -16.99 -25.41 -3.82
N GLU A 272 -17.89 -24.66 -3.19
CA GLU A 272 -19.31 -24.62 -3.55
C GLU A 272 -19.51 -24.07 -4.98
N VAL A 273 -18.93 -22.91 -5.29
CA VAL A 273 -19.03 -22.29 -6.63
C VAL A 273 -18.34 -23.15 -7.69
N ALA A 274 -17.19 -23.75 -7.38
CA ALA A 274 -16.49 -24.65 -8.27
C ALA A 274 -17.31 -25.91 -8.60
N LYS A 275 -17.99 -26.48 -7.60
CA LYS A 275 -18.89 -27.63 -7.77
C LYS A 275 -20.13 -27.29 -8.60
N GLU A 276 -20.70 -26.09 -8.45
CA GLU A 276 -21.81 -25.64 -9.31
C GLU A 276 -21.38 -25.47 -10.77
N LEU A 277 -20.15 -25.01 -11.00
CA LEU A 277 -19.60 -24.78 -12.33
C LEU A 277 -19.25 -26.10 -13.03
N GLU A 278 -18.55 -27.00 -12.34
CA GLU A 278 -18.04 -28.28 -12.89
C GLU A 278 -18.16 -29.40 -11.81
N PRO A 279 -19.33 -30.04 -11.69
CA PRO A 279 -19.62 -30.99 -10.60
C PRO A 279 -18.67 -32.20 -10.55
N GLY A 280 -17.96 -32.50 -11.64
CA GLY A 280 -17.04 -33.64 -11.75
C GLY A 280 -15.57 -33.31 -11.45
N LYS A 281 -15.24 -32.04 -11.16
CA LYS A 281 -13.88 -31.57 -10.94
C LYS A 281 -13.63 -31.17 -9.50
N THR A 282 -12.37 -31.29 -9.06
CA THR A 282 -11.90 -30.72 -7.81
C THR A 282 -11.80 -29.19 -7.92
N PRO A 283 -11.85 -28.44 -6.79
CA PRO A 283 -11.63 -26.98 -6.79
C PRO A 283 -10.33 -26.56 -7.51
N ARG A 284 -9.27 -27.37 -7.40
CA ARG A 284 -7.98 -27.10 -8.04
C ARG A 284 -8.06 -27.24 -9.57
N GLU A 285 -8.72 -28.25 -10.08
CA GLU A 285 -8.93 -28.42 -11.52
C GLU A 285 -9.78 -27.31 -12.10
N VAL A 286 -10.80 -26.84 -11.35
CA VAL A 286 -11.60 -25.68 -11.74
C VAL A 286 -10.77 -24.39 -11.75
N LEU A 287 -9.87 -24.21 -10.79
CA LEU A 287 -8.95 -23.08 -10.74
C LEU A 287 -7.99 -23.07 -11.95
N GLU A 288 -7.50 -24.25 -12.36
CA GLU A 288 -6.67 -24.41 -13.56
C GLU A 288 -7.46 -24.06 -14.84
N ASP A 289 -8.73 -24.45 -14.91
CA ASP A 289 -9.62 -24.10 -16.03
C ASP A 289 -9.93 -22.60 -16.06
N LEU A 290 -10.15 -21.98 -14.91
CA LEU A 290 -10.31 -20.54 -14.76
C LEU A 290 -9.04 -19.81 -15.25
N GLY A 291 -7.87 -20.28 -14.84
CA GLY A 291 -6.58 -19.71 -15.25
C GLY A 291 -6.45 -19.62 -16.78
N ARG A 292 -6.95 -20.62 -17.52
CA ARG A 292 -6.96 -20.62 -19.00
C ARG A 292 -7.95 -19.62 -19.64
N GLN A 293 -8.85 -19.01 -18.86
CA GLN A 293 -9.81 -18.03 -19.31
C GLN A 293 -9.24 -16.61 -19.14
N HIS A 294 -8.19 -16.28 -19.86
CA HIS A 294 -7.51 -14.98 -19.79
C HIS A 294 -7.48 -14.28 -21.17
N PRO A 295 -7.33 -12.94 -21.22
CA PRO A 295 -7.11 -12.23 -22.47
C PRO A 295 -5.76 -12.61 -23.10
N ALA A 296 -5.59 -12.41 -24.39
CA ALA A 296 -4.28 -12.49 -25.02
C ALA A 296 -3.32 -11.47 -24.37
N PRO A 297 -2.01 -11.76 -24.23
CA PRO A 297 -1.06 -10.89 -23.54
C PRO A 297 -1.05 -9.44 -24.06
N ASP A 298 -1.15 -9.23 -25.37
CA ASP A 298 -1.22 -7.92 -26.02
C ASP A 298 -2.58 -7.24 -25.86
N GLN A 299 -3.61 -7.94 -25.36
CA GLN A 299 -4.94 -7.42 -25.10
C GLN A 299 -5.20 -7.16 -23.61
N LEU A 300 -4.22 -7.43 -22.72
CA LEU A 300 -4.44 -7.33 -21.27
C LEU A 300 -4.87 -5.93 -20.82
N LEU A 301 -4.20 -4.86 -21.28
CA LEU A 301 -4.59 -3.49 -20.97
C LEU A 301 -6.00 -3.14 -21.53
N ASN A 302 -6.33 -3.65 -22.71
CA ASN A 302 -7.67 -3.44 -23.28
C ASN A 302 -8.76 -4.16 -22.49
N ALA A 303 -8.46 -5.37 -21.97
CA ALA A 303 -9.37 -6.10 -21.09
C ALA A 303 -9.67 -5.31 -19.81
N PHE A 304 -8.66 -4.75 -19.15
CA PHE A 304 -8.86 -3.87 -18.01
C PHE A 304 -9.68 -2.63 -18.36
N ARG A 305 -9.34 -1.94 -19.44
CA ARG A 305 -10.05 -0.73 -19.89
C ARG A 305 -11.54 -0.99 -20.16
N ALA A 306 -11.86 -2.14 -20.71
CA ALA A 306 -13.24 -2.53 -21.02
C ALA A 306 -14.13 -2.68 -19.77
N THR A 307 -13.54 -2.91 -18.58
CA THR A 307 -14.31 -3.06 -17.33
C THR A 307 -14.85 -1.73 -16.81
N PHE A 308 -14.21 -0.60 -17.10
CA PHE A 308 -14.50 0.69 -16.46
C PHE A 308 -15.93 1.17 -16.68
N THR A 309 -16.42 1.07 -17.91
CA THR A 309 -17.80 1.51 -18.25
C THR A 309 -18.84 0.70 -17.48
N SER A 310 -18.73 -0.63 -17.50
CA SER A 310 -19.70 -1.50 -16.82
C SER A 310 -19.67 -1.32 -15.29
N LEU A 311 -18.49 -1.11 -14.70
CA LEU A 311 -18.34 -0.81 -13.27
C LEU A 311 -19.00 0.52 -12.90
N LEU A 312 -18.73 1.59 -13.65
CA LEU A 312 -19.31 2.92 -13.41
C LEU A 312 -20.83 2.92 -13.56
N ASP A 313 -21.36 2.27 -14.61
CA ASP A 313 -22.81 2.17 -14.85
C ASP A 313 -23.50 1.41 -13.71
N PHE A 314 -22.89 0.31 -13.24
CA PHE A 314 -23.41 -0.45 -12.11
C PHE A 314 -23.38 0.36 -10.81
N ILE A 315 -22.25 1.01 -10.49
CA ILE A 315 -22.10 1.84 -9.30
C ILE A 315 -23.15 2.93 -9.24
N ARG A 316 -23.39 3.61 -10.36
CA ARG A 316 -24.39 4.69 -10.47
C ARG A 316 -25.81 4.18 -10.35
N SER A 317 -26.17 3.13 -11.11
CA SER A 317 -27.53 2.59 -11.14
C SER A 317 -27.94 1.90 -9.83
N HIS A 318 -27.00 1.33 -9.08
CA HIS A 318 -27.25 0.64 -7.80
C HIS A 318 -26.94 1.51 -6.58
N HIS A 319 -26.61 2.77 -6.77
CA HIS A 319 -26.29 3.70 -5.67
C HIS A 319 -25.24 3.12 -4.68
N ILE A 320 -24.12 2.63 -5.23
CA ILE A 320 -23.06 2.01 -4.43
C ILE A 320 -22.25 3.09 -3.70
N VAL A 321 -21.74 4.07 -4.40
CA VAL A 321 -20.93 5.19 -3.90
C VAL A 321 -21.03 6.37 -4.87
N THR A 322 -20.90 7.58 -4.38
CA THR A 322 -20.78 8.77 -5.24
C THR A 322 -19.41 8.80 -5.91
N ILE A 323 -19.36 8.94 -7.23
CA ILE A 323 -18.10 9.10 -7.99
C ILE A 323 -17.80 10.60 -8.11
N PRO A 324 -16.74 11.11 -7.45
CA PRO A 324 -16.47 12.56 -7.38
C PRO A 324 -15.95 13.20 -8.67
N SER A 325 -15.50 12.40 -9.65
CA SER A 325 -14.92 12.86 -10.91
C SER A 325 -15.29 11.94 -12.06
N ASP A 326 -15.57 12.52 -13.23
CA ASP A 326 -15.79 11.78 -14.48
C ASP A 326 -14.48 11.50 -15.24
N VAL A 327 -13.35 12.02 -14.78
CA VAL A 327 -12.02 11.78 -15.39
C VAL A 327 -11.54 10.39 -14.93
N PRO A 328 -11.32 9.42 -15.83
CA PRO A 328 -10.80 8.11 -15.44
C PRO A 328 -9.29 8.18 -15.20
N PRO A 329 -8.72 7.20 -14.46
CA PRO A 329 -7.27 7.03 -14.41
C PRO A 329 -6.74 6.60 -15.78
N ILE A 330 -5.50 6.95 -16.08
CA ILE A 330 -4.81 6.45 -17.27
C ILE A 330 -4.34 5.04 -16.99
N LEU A 331 -4.77 4.10 -17.83
CA LEU A 331 -4.31 2.71 -17.78
C LEU A 331 -3.04 2.56 -18.62
N GLU A 332 -1.96 2.10 -18.00
CA GLU A 332 -0.67 1.93 -18.65
C GLU A 332 0.11 0.71 -18.13
N GLU A 333 1.23 0.40 -18.78
CA GLU A 333 2.13 -0.66 -18.33
C GLU A 333 2.93 -0.21 -17.11
N THR A 334 3.03 -1.10 -16.11
CA THR A 334 3.83 -0.83 -14.90
C THR A 334 5.26 -0.38 -15.24
N PRO A 335 5.76 0.68 -14.60
CA PRO A 335 7.15 1.13 -14.77
C PRO A 335 8.16 0.00 -14.56
N PRO A 336 9.24 -0.09 -15.38
CA PRO A 336 10.12 -1.25 -15.42
C PRO A 336 10.72 -1.68 -14.08
N PHE A 337 11.08 -0.73 -13.21
CA PHE A 337 11.69 -1.03 -11.91
C PHE A 337 10.69 -1.61 -10.88
N MET A 338 9.38 -1.44 -11.08
CA MET A 338 8.34 -1.97 -10.20
C MET A 338 7.84 -3.36 -10.63
N ARG A 339 8.12 -3.79 -11.86
CA ARG A 339 7.54 -5.02 -12.45
C ARG A 339 7.89 -6.30 -11.70
N ALA A 340 9.00 -6.32 -10.97
CA ALA A 340 9.43 -7.50 -10.21
C ALA A 340 8.58 -7.77 -8.95
N THR A 341 7.88 -6.77 -8.44
CA THR A 341 7.15 -6.83 -7.17
C THR A 341 5.69 -6.41 -7.27
N THR A 342 5.26 -5.89 -8.43
CA THR A 342 3.92 -5.32 -8.63
C THR A 342 3.26 -5.99 -9.83
N GLN A 343 2.08 -6.55 -9.66
CA GLN A 343 1.24 -7.05 -10.76
C GLN A 343 0.33 -5.94 -11.31
N ALA A 344 -0.32 -5.22 -10.42
CA ALA A 344 -1.13 -4.04 -10.72
C ALA A 344 -1.04 -3.05 -9.56
N SER A 345 -1.22 -1.76 -9.82
CA SER A 345 -1.23 -0.72 -8.80
C SER A 345 -1.92 0.55 -9.28
N MET A 346 -2.55 1.26 -8.35
CA MET A 346 -3.01 2.64 -8.58
C MET A 346 -1.93 3.61 -8.09
N ASP A 347 -1.45 4.46 -8.98
CA ASP A 347 -0.61 5.60 -8.63
C ASP A 347 -1.40 6.90 -8.78
N SER A 348 -1.63 7.56 -7.65
CA SER A 348 -2.38 8.80 -7.59
C SER A 348 -1.50 9.93 -7.05
N PRO A 349 -1.72 11.18 -7.49
CA PRO A 349 -0.98 12.32 -6.97
C PRO A 349 -1.20 12.48 -5.47
N GLY A 350 -0.23 13.07 -4.79
CA GLY A 350 -0.40 13.41 -3.37
C GLY A 350 -1.51 14.44 -3.16
N PRO A 351 -2.07 14.51 -1.93
CA PRO A 351 -3.24 15.34 -1.64
C PRO A 351 -2.99 16.86 -1.73
N TYR A 352 -1.74 17.28 -1.86
CA TYR A 352 -1.34 18.67 -2.04
C TYR A 352 -0.74 18.96 -3.43
N GLU A 353 -0.72 17.95 -4.31
CA GLU A 353 -0.36 18.16 -5.71
C GLU A 353 -1.48 18.92 -6.45
N THR A 354 -1.14 20.02 -7.09
CA THR A 354 -2.11 20.92 -7.74
C THR A 354 -1.96 21.02 -9.25
N LYS A 355 -0.88 20.49 -9.81
CA LYS A 355 -0.58 20.58 -11.25
C LYS A 355 -0.62 19.24 -11.95
N ALA A 356 0.08 18.24 -11.42
CA ALA A 356 0.15 16.92 -11.99
C ALA A 356 -0.92 16.01 -11.36
N THR A 357 -2.19 16.28 -11.65
CA THR A 357 -3.36 15.65 -11.00
C THR A 357 -3.82 14.35 -11.66
N THR A 358 -3.08 13.84 -12.63
CA THR A 358 -3.40 12.58 -13.32
C THR A 358 -3.08 11.38 -12.44
N SER A 359 -4.01 10.42 -12.35
CA SER A 359 -3.79 9.12 -11.73
C SER A 359 -3.51 8.06 -12.78
N PHE A 360 -2.65 7.09 -12.45
CA PHE A 360 -2.27 6.00 -13.33
C PHE A 360 -2.67 4.66 -12.73
N PHE A 361 -3.35 3.84 -13.53
CA PHE A 361 -3.58 2.44 -13.22
C PHE A 361 -2.54 1.62 -13.97
N ASN A 362 -1.54 1.15 -13.25
CA ASN A 362 -0.42 0.38 -13.76
C ASN A 362 -0.75 -1.09 -13.80
N VAL A 363 -0.44 -1.78 -14.91
CA VAL A 363 -0.58 -3.25 -15.05
C VAL A 363 0.72 -3.81 -15.60
N THR A 364 1.27 -4.81 -14.94
CA THR A 364 2.51 -5.46 -15.39
C THR A 364 2.21 -6.48 -16.48
N LEU A 365 2.81 -6.27 -17.65
CA LEU A 365 2.72 -7.19 -18.78
C LEU A 365 3.76 -8.30 -18.67
N PRO A 366 3.57 -9.47 -19.35
CA PRO A 366 4.60 -10.50 -19.42
C PRO A 366 5.91 -9.95 -19.97
N ALA A 367 7.03 -10.28 -19.33
CA ALA A 367 8.32 -9.79 -19.77
C ALA A 367 8.70 -10.38 -21.15
N PRO A 368 9.31 -9.59 -22.07
CA PRO A 368 9.71 -10.07 -23.38
C PRO A 368 10.70 -11.26 -23.35
N SER A 369 11.39 -11.47 -22.23
CA SER A 369 12.31 -12.59 -22.01
C SER A 369 11.64 -13.90 -21.62
N MET A 370 10.33 -13.90 -21.35
CA MET A 370 9.58 -15.10 -20.97
C MET A 370 9.41 -16.05 -22.16
N THR A 371 9.55 -17.34 -21.93
CA THR A 371 9.17 -18.37 -22.89
C THR A 371 7.63 -18.41 -23.03
N PRO A 372 7.08 -18.96 -24.13
CA PRO A 372 5.62 -19.07 -24.29
C PRO A 372 4.93 -19.78 -23.12
N ALA A 373 5.54 -20.81 -22.53
CA ALA A 373 4.99 -21.51 -21.37
C ALA A 373 4.99 -20.64 -20.10
N GLN A 374 6.01 -19.80 -19.92
CA GLN A 374 6.07 -18.82 -18.81
C GLN A 374 5.05 -17.71 -19.00
N VAL A 375 4.85 -17.22 -20.24
CA VAL A 375 3.79 -16.25 -20.56
C VAL A 375 2.42 -16.82 -20.23
N GLU A 376 2.12 -18.05 -20.67
CA GLU A 376 0.86 -18.72 -20.37
C GLU A 376 0.64 -18.84 -18.86
N GLY A 377 1.63 -19.36 -18.12
CA GLY A 377 1.55 -19.46 -16.65
C GLY A 377 1.36 -18.12 -15.96
N TYR A 378 1.99 -17.05 -16.46
CA TYR A 378 1.82 -15.69 -15.98
C TYR A 378 0.40 -15.16 -16.23
N MET A 379 -0.14 -15.40 -17.43
CA MET A 379 -1.48 -14.97 -17.82
C MET A 379 -2.59 -15.67 -17.03
N HIS A 380 -2.35 -16.85 -16.45
CA HIS A 380 -3.31 -17.50 -15.54
C HIS A 380 -3.66 -16.63 -14.31
N SER A 381 -2.76 -15.75 -13.87
CA SER A 381 -3.04 -14.78 -12.79
C SER A 381 -3.95 -13.63 -13.24
N TYR A 382 -4.12 -13.42 -14.55
CA TYR A 382 -5.00 -12.43 -15.14
C TYR A 382 -6.22 -13.08 -15.83
N ASN A 383 -6.77 -14.11 -15.22
CA ASN A 383 -8.02 -14.68 -15.70
C ASN A 383 -9.17 -13.65 -15.64
N ILE A 384 -10.29 -13.93 -16.33
CA ILE A 384 -11.41 -12.98 -16.44
C ILE A 384 -11.96 -12.53 -15.08
N GLY A 385 -11.93 -13.41 -14.07
CA GLY A 385 -12.40 -13.08 -12.72
C GLY A 385 -11.44 -12.14 -11.99
N THR A 386 -10.12 -12.41 -12.07
CA THR A 386 -9.10 -11.55 -11.45
C THR A 386 -8.95 -10.21 -12.15
N VAL A 387 -9.14 -10.12 -13.48
CA VAL A 387 -9.19 -8.83 -14.20
C VAL A 387 -10.30 -7.95 -13.64
N ILE A 388 -11.50 -8.49 -13.41
CA ILE A 388 -12.61 -7.74 -12.81
C ILE A 388 -12.29 -7.39 -11.34
N SER A 389 -11.85 -8.37 -10.53
CA SER A 389 -11.52 -8.16 -9.12
C SER A 389 -10.45 -7.07 -8.95
N THR A 390 -9.38 -7.12 -9.76
CA THR A 390 -8.32 -6.10 -9.77
C THR A 390 -8.84 -4.73 -10.25
N SER A 391 -9.72 -4.68 -11.26
CA SER A 391 -10.32 -3.40 -11.71
C SER A 391 -11.18 -2.76 -10.62
N VAL A 392 -11.90 -3.57 -9.84
CA VAL A 392 -12.67 -3.11 -8.68
C VAL A 392 -11.73 -2.60 -7.59
N HIS A 393 -10.67 -3.34 -7.29
CA HIS A 393 -9.68 -3.01 -6.27
C HIS A 393 -8.93 -1.71 -6.59
N GLU A 394 -8.37 -1.61 -7.80
CA GLU A 394 -7.53 -0.48 -8.19
C GLU A 394 -8.36 0.74 -8.60
N ALA A 395 -9.43 0.55 -9.38
CA ALA A 395 -10.15 1.68 -9.96
C ALA A 395 -11.53 1.92 -9.30
N TYR A 396 -12.56 1.13 -9.62
CA TYR A 396 -13.96 1.45 -9.35
C TYR A 396 -14.71 0.33 -8.60
N PRO A 397 -15.08 0.54 -7.32
CA PRO A 397 -14.96 1.74 -6.50
C PRO A 397 -13.76 1.75 -5.52
N GLY A 398 -12.64 1.10 -5.85
CA GLY A 398 -11.47 0.93 -5.00
C GLY A 398 -10.56 2.15 -4.86
N HIS A 399 -9.25 1.95 -5.01
CA HIS A 399 -8.21 2.95 -4.70
C HIS A 399 -8.37 4.29 -5.42
N TYR A 400 -8.75 4.29 -6.69
CA TYR A 400 -8.96 5.55 -7.41
C TYR A 400 -10.08 6.39 -6.78
N VAL A 401 -11.19 5.76 -6.40
CA VAL A 401 -12.29 6.48 -5.73
C VAL A 401 -11.89 6.93 -4.34
N GLN A 402 -11.17 6.10 -3.57
CA GLN A 402 -10.60 6.51 -2.28
C GLN A 402 -9.74 7.77 -2.42
N TYR A 403 -8.84 7.80 -3.41
CA TYR A 403 -8.00 8.95 -3.67
C TYR A 403 -8.85 10.21 -3.93
N LEU A 404 -9.86 10.14 -4.78
CA LEU A 404 -10.71 11.30 -5.08
C LEU A 404 -11.40 11.88 -3.82
N TYR A 405 -11.75 11.04 -2.86
CA TYR A 405 -12.28 11.47 -1.57
C TYR A 405 -11.21 12.05 -0.65
N SER A 406 -10.01 11.50 -0.64
CA SER A 406 -8.91 11.94 0.23
C SER A 406 -8.51 13.40 0.01
N LEU A 407 -8.67 13.91 -1.21
CA LEU A 407 -8.44 15.32 -1.54
C LEU A 407 -9.30 16.28 -0.69
N LYS A 408 -10.46 15.80 -0.21
CA LYS A 408 -11.44 16.56 0.60
C LYS A 408 -11.43 16.15 2.07
N ALA A 409 -10.46 15.33 2.49
CA ALA A 409 -10.35 14.92 3.89
C ALA A 409 -10.28 16.12 4.84
N PRO A 410 -10.86 16.01 6.07
CA PRO A 410 -11.21 17.18 6.88
C PRO A 410 -10.03 17.93 7.50
N SER A 411 -8.83 17.31 7.54
CA SER A 411 -7.66 17.92 8.15
C SER A 411 -6.38 17.59 7.40
N ARG A 412 -5.29 18.33 7.67
CA ARG A 412 -3.94 18.01 7.19
C ARG A 412 -3.49 16.62 7.65
N VAL A 413 -3.79 16.28 8.89
CA VAL A 413 -3.46 14.96 9.45
C VAL A 413 -4.07 13.84 8.62
N ARG A 414 -5.38 13.94 8.29
CA ARG A 414 -6.11 12.93 7.51
C ARG A 414 -5.78 12.89 6.03
N LYS A 415 -5.14 13.92 5.51
CA LYS A 415 -4.60 13.94 4.15
C LYS A 415 -3.22 13.30 4.05
N ILE A 416 -2.42 13.34 5.14
CA ILE A 416 -1.03 12.87 5.13
C ILE A 416 -0.90 11.49 5.76
N LEU A 417 -1.50 11.28 6.93
CA LEU A 417 -1.38 10.02 7.67
C LEU A 417 -2.47 9.03 7.24
N THR A 418 -2.06 7.78 7.05
CA THR A 418 -2.93 6.73 6.53
C THR A 418 -2.78 5.44 7.34
N ALA A 419 -3.83 4.60 7.31
CA ALA A 419 -3.82 3.23 7.82
C ALA A 419 -4.09 2.24 6.68
N ASN A 420 -3.30 1.18 6.59
CA ASN A 420 -3.45 0.19 5.52
C ASN A 420 -4.72 -0.66 5.67
N THR A 421 -5.23 -0.88 6.88
CA THR A 421 -6.56 -1.49 7.10
C THR A 421 -7.67 -0.67 6.44
N ASN A 422 -7.52 0.66 6.34
CA ASN A 422 -8.45 1.51 5.62
C ASN A 422 -8.21 1.44 4.10
N ILE A 423 -6.99 1.67 3.64
CA ILE A 423 -6.68 1.73 2.20
C ILE A 423 -6.91 0.37 1.54
N GLU A 424 -6.15 -0.62 1.93
CA GLU A 424 -6.18 -1.95 1.32
C GLU A 424 -7.41 -2.76 1.75
N GLY A 425 -7.83 -2.57 3.01
CA GLY A 425 -9.03 -3.22 3.52
C GLY A 425 -10.29 -2.77 2.80
N TYR A 426 -10.42 -1.47 2.45
CA TYR A 426 -11.54 -0.97 1.66
C TYR A 426 -11.51 -1.51 0.24
N ALA A 427 -10.37 -1.46 -0.45
CA ALA A 427 -10.25 -1.98 -1.80
C ALA A 427 -10.59 -3.49 -1.84
N HIS A 428 -10.08 -4.28 -0.88
CA HIS A 428 -10.42 -5.70 -0.75
C HIS A 428 -11.90 -5.93 -0.37
N TYR A 429 -12.49 -5.08 0.47
CA TYR A 429 -13.91 -5.09 0.78
C TYR A 429 -14.76 -4.86 -0.48
N THR A 430 -14.37 -3.92 -1.35
CA THR A 430 -15.15 -3.60 -2.55
C THR A 430 -15.19 -4.75 -3.56
N GLU A 431 -14.15 -5.57 -3.67
CA GLU A 431 -14.13 -6.77 -4.53
C GLU A 431 -15.32 -7.69 -4.22
N GLN A 432 -15.50 -8.05 -2.96
CA GLN A 432 -16.61 -8.88 -2.51
C GLN A 432 -17.94 -8.12 -2.55
N MET A 433 -17.96 -6.89 -2.07
CA MET A 433 -19.15 -6.05 -1.95
C MET A 433 -19.83 -5.83 -3.30
N MET A 434 -19.08 -5.58 -4.37
CA MET A 434 -19.65 -5.38 -5.71
C MET A 434 -20.41 -6.63 -6.18
N LEU A 435 -19.80 -7.81 -6.04
CA LEU A 435 -20.42 -9.08 -6.44
C LEU A 435 -21.64 -9.44 -5.54
N ASP A 436 -21.56 -9.15 -4.24
CA ASP A 436 -22.68 -9.39 -3.31
C ASP A 436 -23.88 -8.48 -3.59
N ASN A 437 -23.65 -7.30 -4.18
CA ASN A 437 -24.73 -6.39 -4.62
C ASN A 437 -25.19 -6.65 -6.05
N GLY A 438 -24.68 -7.69 -6.73
CA GLY A 438 -25.18 -8.16 -8.01
C GLY A 438 -24.35 -7.81 -9.23
N TYR A 439 -23.21 -7.12 -9.08
CA TYR A 439 -22.25 -7.04 -10.18
C TYR A 439 -21.73 -8.46 -10.52
N GLY A 440 -21.45 -8.71 -11.77
CA GLY A 440 -21.05 -10.07 -12.19
C GLY A 440 -22.22 -11.03 -12.46
N ARG A 441 -23.49 -10.61 -12.36
CA ARG A 441 -24.64 -11.36 -12.88
C ARG A 441 -24.78 -11.17 -14.37
N PRO A 442 -25.48 -12.08 -15.08
CA PRO A 442 -25.81 -11.88 -16.50
C PRO A 442 -26.47 -10.53 -16.75
N GLY A 443 -25.90 -9.75 -17.66
CA GLY A 443 -26.34 -8.38 -17.96
C GLY A 443 -25.83 -7.28 -17.01
N ALA A 444 -25.07 -7.66 -16.00
CA ALA A 444 -24.46 -6.74 -15.05
C ALA A 444 -22.98 -7.13 -14.80
N GLY A 445 -22.16 -7.14 -15.85
CA GLY A 445 -20.73 -7.47 -15.81
C GLY A 445 -20.38 -8.88 -16.27
N ALA A 446 -21.33 -9.82 -16.36
CA ALA A 446 -21.15 -11.14 -16.96
C ALA A 446 -22.07 -11.34 -18.17
N LYS A 447 -21.66 -12.17 -19.12
CA LYS A 447 -22.46 -12.55 -20.30
C LYS A 447 -23.55 -13.57 -19.95
N ASP A 448 -23.19 -14.53 -19.11
CA ASP A 448 -24.02 -15.66 -18.73
C ASP A 448 -23.69 -16.15 -17.30
N GLU A 449 -24.44 -17.16 -16.83
CA GLU A 449 -24.26 -17.74 -15.50
C GLU A 449 -22.90 -18.42 -15.32
N ARG A 450 -22.29 -18.95 -16.39
CA ARG A 450 -20.97 -19.57 -16.31
C ARG A 450 -19.90 -18.51 -16.04
N GLU A 451 -19.92 -17.41 -16.78
CA GLU A 451 -19.01 -16.29 -16.56
C GLU A 451 -19.24 -15.66 -15.18
N SER A 452 -20.49 -15.52 -14.73
CA SER A 452 -20.80 -15.06 -13.35
C SER A 452 -20.08 -15.88 -12.28
N ARG A 453 -20.04 -17.20 -12.42
CA ARG A 453 -19.33 -18.08 -11.50
C ARG A 453 -17.80 -17.91 -11.61
N PHE A 454 -17.26 -17.72 -12.80
CA PHE A 454 -15.85 -17.40 -12.99
C PHE A 454 -15.45 -16.09 -12.31
N LEU A 455 -16.29 -15.04 -12.39
CA LEU A 455 -16.02 -13.78 -11.70
C LEU A 455 -15.96 -13.98 -10.18
N ARG A 456 -16.89 -14.75 -9.61
CA ARG A 456 -16.87 -15.08 -8.17
C ARG A 456 -15.64 -15.92 -7.78
N LEU A 457 -15.25 -16.90 -8.59
CA LEU A 457 -14.05 -17.70 -8.32
C LEU A 457 -12.77 -16.85 -8.37
N GLY A 458 -12.66 -15.89 -9.31
CA GLY A 458 -11.52 -14.97 -9.36
C GLY A 458 -11.44 -14.08 -8.12
N GLN A 459 -12.57 -13.51 -7.68
CA GLN A 459 -12.63 -12.75 -6.43
C GLN A 459 -12.24 -13.60 -5.21
N LEU A 460 -12.70 -14.86 -5.15
CA LEU A 460 -12.35 -15.78 -4.05
C LEU A 460 -10.88 -16.20 -4.12
N GLN A 461 -10.29 -16.36 -5.31
CA GLN A 461 -8.85 -16.59 -5.48
C GLN A 461 -8.02 -15.44 -4.87
N ASP A 462 -8.43 -14.20 -5.15
CA ASP A 462 -7.82 -13.01 -4.57
C ASP A 462 -8.02 -12.95 -3.04
N ALA A 463 -9.19 -13.31 -2.54
CA ALA A 463 -9.45 -13.38 -1.09
C ALA A 463 -8.58 -14.44 -0.40
N LEU A 464 -8.42 -15.62 -0.98
CA LEU A 464 -7.57 -16.70 -0.44
C LEU A 464 -6.09 -16.30 -0.40
N LEU A 465 -5.59 -15.55 -1.37
CA LEU A 465 -4.25 -14.97 -1.32
C LEU A 465 -4.09 -14.06 -0.10
N ARG A 466 -5.04 -13.15 0.13
CA ARG A 466 -5.00 -12.20 1.26
C ARG A 466 -5.23 -12.89 2.61
N ASN A 467 -6.02 -13.97 2.66
CA ASN A 467 -6.11 -14.83 3.84
C ASN A 467 -4.76 -15.48 4.17
N ALA A 468 -4.05 -15.99 3.16
CA ALA A 468 -2.71 -16.56 3.37
C ALA A 468 -1.72 -15.49 3.86
N ARG A 469 -1.72 -14.27 3.27
CA ARG A 469 -0.94 -13.13 3.79
C ARG A 469 -1.21 -12.85 5.26
N TYR A 470 -2.48 -12.89 5.65
CA TYR A 470 -2.90 -12.63 7.04
C TYR A 470 -2.24 -13.59 8.03
N ILE A 471 -2.33 -14.89 7.76
CA ILE A 471 -1.83 -15.95 8.65
C ILE A 471 -0.31 -16.01 8.61
N VAL A 472 0.27 -16.02 7.41
CA VAL A 472 1.71 -16.09 7.17
C VAL A 472 2.44 -14.89 7.80
N GLY A 473 1.91 -13.66 7.66
CA GLY A 473 2.50 -12.47 8.25
C GLY A 473 2.66 -12.57 9.76
N ILE A 474 1.63 -13.03 10.46
CA ILE A 474 1.70 -13.24 11.92
C ILE A 474 2.70 -14.36 12.23
N GLN A 475 2.53 -15.55 11.66
CA GLN A 475 3.30 -16.74 12.06
C GLN A 475 4.77 -16.68 11.67
N MET A 476 5.13 -16.10 10.54
CA MET A 476 6.53 -15.91 10.16
C MET A 476 7.27 -14.99 11.15
N HIS A 477 6.62 -13.93 11.60
CA HIS A 477 7.26 -12.94 12.48
C HIS A 477 7.19 -13.27 13.97
N THR A 478 6.32 -14.20 14.37
CA THR A 478 6.26 -14.71 15.75
C THR A 478 7.10 -15.98 15.97
N GLY A 479 7.60 -16.59 14.89
CA GLY A 479 8.49 -17.75 14.94
C GLY A 479 7.81 -19.10 14.74
N ASP A 480 6.49 -19.11 14.48
CA ASP A 480 5.70 -20.34 14.33
C ASP A 480 5.77 -20.95 12.91
N MET A 481 6.27 -20.17 11.93
CA MET A 481 6.35 -20.56 10.52
C MET A 481 7.70 -20.18 9.92
N THR A 482 8.34 -21.13 9.24
CA THR A 482 9.54 -20.87 8.43
C THR A 482 9.17 -20.31 7.06
N TYR A 483 10.16 -19.76 6.34
CA TYR A 483 9.97 -19.30 4.95
C TYR A 483 9.43 -20.39 4.03
N ASP A 484 10.00 -21.61 4.09
CA ASP A 484 9.57 -22.74 3.24
C ASP A 484 8.14 -23.19 3.57
N GLN A 485 7.78 -23.21 4.86
CA GLN A 485 6.40 -23.46 5.29
C GLN A 485 5.42 -22.37 4.82
N ALA A 486 5.87 -21.12 4.78
CA ALA A 486 5.06 -20.03 4.22
C ALA A 486 4.79 -20.23 2.72
N VAL A 487 5.82 -20.59 1.94
CA VAL A 487 5.64 -20.93 0.52
C VAL A 487 4.63 -22.09 0.36
N GLU A 488 4.76 -23.13 1.17
CA GLU A 488 3.83 -24.27 1.16
C GLU A 488 2.40 -23.84 1.53
N PHE A 489 2.25 -22.97 2.53
CA PHE A 489 0.95 -22.45 2.97
C PHE A 489 0.25 -21.64 1.86
N PHE A 490 0.96 -20.75 1.18
CA PHE A 490 0.42 -20.02 0.04
C PHE A 490 -0.06 -20.97 -1.08
N GLN A 491 0.67 -22.05 -1.34
CA GLN A 491 0.28 -23.03 -2.37
C GLN A 491 -0.95 -23.86 -1.96
N LYS A 492 -0.96 -24.36 -0.73
CA LYS A 492 -1.98 -25.32 -0.27
C LYS A 492 -3.26 -24.63 0.18
N GLU A 493 -3.11 -23.62 1.02
CA GLU A 493 -4.23 -22.95 1.67
C GLU A 493 -4.68 -21.69 0.91
N GLY A 494 -3.73 -20.95 0.34
CA GLY A 494 -3.99 -19.75 -0.46
C GLY A 494 -4.28 -20.03 -1.94
N TYR A 495 -4.20 -21.29 -2.39
CA TYR A 495 -4.43 -21.74 -3.78
C TYR A 495 -3.55 -21.02 -4.81
N GLN A 496 -2.32 -20.65 -4.41
CA GLN A 496 -1.42 -19.91 -5.28
C GLN A 496 -0.47 -20.83 -6.06
N PRO A 497 -0.12 -20.47 -7.30
CA PRO A 497 1.00 -21.08 -8.01
C PRO A 497 2.30 -20.93 -7.21
N ARG A 498 3.26 -21.86 -7.41
CA ARG A 498 4.52 -21.86 -6.67
C ARG A 498 5.32 -20.57 -6.82
N GLU A 499 5.35 -20.01 -8.01
CA GLU A 499 6.06 -18.77 -8.34
C GLU A 499 5.49 -17.60 -7.54
N THR A 500 4.18 -17.45 -7.51
CA THR A 500 3.47 -16.45 -6.69
C THR A 500 3.73 -16.69 -5.20
N ALA A 501 3.66 -17.94 -4.73
CA ALA A 501 3.90 -18.31 -3.34
C ALA A 501 5.32 -17.91 -2.86
N ILE A 502 6.34 -18.04 -3.71
CA ILE A 502 7.72 -17.62 -3.42
C ILE A 502 7.79 -16.09 -3.28
N VAL A 503 7.18 -15.35 -4.18
CA VAL A 503 7.15 -13.86 -4.12
C VAL A 503 6.43 -13.39 -2.87
N GLU A 504 5.28 -13.98 -2.56
CA GLU A 504 4.47 -13.63 -1.40
C GLU A 504 5.18 -13.95 -0.06
N ALA A 505 5.86 -15.08 0.04
CA ALA A 505 6.66 -15.41 1.22
C ALA A 505 7.86 -14.46 1.40
N LYS A 506 8.51 -14.01 0.29
CA LYS A 506 9.55 -12.98 0.33
C LYS A 506 8.99 -11.64 0.82
N ARG A 507 7.82 -11.24 0.28
CA ARG A 507 7.12 -10.03 0.73
C ARG A 507 6.79 -10.10 2.22
N GLY A 508 6.27 -11.24 2.70
CA GLY A 508 5.94 -11.47 4.10
C GLY A 508 7.12 -11.33 5.05
N ALA A 509 8.33 -11.66 4.62
CA ALA A 509 9.52 -11.43 5.42
C ALA A 509 9.84 -9.93 5.61
N GLY A 510 9.57 -9.09 4.60
CA GLY A 510 9.82 -7.65 4.62
C GLY A 510 8.67 -6.80 5.15
N ASP A 511 7.43 -7.26 4.96
CA ASP A 511 6.20 -6.59 5.40
C ASP A 511 5.46 -7.45 6.43
N PRO A 512 5.79 -7.34 7.72
CA PRO A 512 5.23 -8.19 8.75
C PRO A 512 3.72 -8.03 8.92
N THR A 513 3.18 -6.86 8.65
CA THR A 513 1.79 -6.52 8.92
C THR A 513 0.88 -6.52 7.70
N TYR A 514 1.25 -7.22 6.62
CA TYR A 514 0.44 -7.31 5.40
C TYR A 514 -0.88 -8.13 5.56
N LEU A 515 -1.23 -8.48 6.80
CA LEU A 515 -2.57 -8.94 7.19
C LEU A 515 -3.65 -7.86 7.02
N TYR A 516 -3.30 -6.60 6.88
CA TYR A 516 -4.22 -5.46 6.85
C TYR A 516 -5.29 -5.54 5.75
N TYR A 517 -5.08 -6.24 4.66
CA TYR A 517 -6.09 -6.49 3.61
C TYR A 517 -7.36 -7.14 4.18
N THR A 518 -7.23 -8.37 4.67
CA THR A 518 -8.34 -9.13 5.23
C THR A 518 -8.84 -8.52 6.54
N LEU A 519 -7.93 -8.06 7.40
CA LEU A 519 -8.28 -7.42 8.66
C LEU A 519 -9.18 -6.20 8.43
N GLY A 520 -8.76 -5.28 7.57
CA GLY A 520 -9.53 -4.08 7.25
C GLY A 520 -10.86 -4.40 6.57
N LYS A 521 -10.89 -5.38 5.64
CA LYS A 521 -12.15 -5.87 5.05
C LYS A 521 -13.15 -6.28 6.14
N LEU A 522 -12.71 -7.10 7.09
CA LEU A 522 -13.57 -7.61 8.16
C LEU A 522 -14.06 -6.49 9.09
N GLU A 523 -13.18 -5.55 9.46
CA GLU A 523 -13.54 -4.38 10.26
C GLU A 523 -14.59 -3.49 9.55
N ILE A 524 -14.44 -3.27 8.23
CA ILE A 524 -15.39 -2.49 7.41
C ILE A 524 -16.72 -3.23 7.29
N MET A 525 -16.70 -4.54 7.06
CA MET A 525 -17.92 -5.36 7.00
C MET A 525 -18.68 -5.30 8.32
N LYS A 526 -17.97 -5.40 9.46
CA LYS A 526 -18.59 -5.27 10.77
C LYS A 526 -19.16 -3.88 11.01
N LEU A 527 -18.42 -2.81 10.67
CA LEU A 527 -18.90 -1.43 10.78
C LEU A 527 -20.19 -1.23 9.96
N ARG A 528 -20.21 -1.73 8.72
CA ARG A 528 -21.41 -1.70 7.86
C ARG A 528 -22.59 -2.44 8.51
N ALA A 529 -22.37 -3.64 9.02
CA ALA A 529 -23.41 -4.45 9.66
C ALA A 529 -23.98 -3.77 10.92
N ASP A 530 -23.12 -3.18 11.75
CA ASP A 530 -23.52 -2.46 12.97
C ASP A 530 -24.33 -1.20 12.63
N LEU A 531 -23.94 -0.46 11.59
CA LEU A 531 -24.69 0.70 11.09
C LEU A 531 -26.04 0.30 10.48
N MET A 532 -26.09 -0.79 9.71
CA MET A 532 -27.36 -1.34 9.20
C MET A 532 -28.30 -1.69 10.34
N LYS A 533 -27.80 -2.35 11.39
CA LYS A 533 -28.58 -2.67 12.58
C LYS A 533 -29.07 -1.42 13.33
N LYS A 534 -28.23 -0.40 13.45
CA LYS A 534 -28.55 0.87 14.13
C LYS A 534 -29.59 1.72 13.38
N GLN A 535 -29.47 1.80 12.05
CA GLN A 535 -30.29 2.65 11.20
C GLN A 535 -31.56 1.96 10.65
N GLY A 536 -31.59 0.61 10.63
CA GLY A 536 -32.72 -0.15 10.10
C GLY A 536 -33.05 0.23 8.66
N THR A 537 -34.31 0.59 8.41
CA THR A 537 -34.79 0.97 7.06
C THR A 537 -34.23 2.29 6.53
N ALA A 538 -33.60 3.10 7.37
CA ALA A 538 -32.97 4.35 6.97
C ALA A 538 -31.53 4.16 6.45
N PHE A 539 -30.97 2.93 6.53
CA PHE A 539 -29.63 2.64 6.03
C PHE A 539 -29.56 2.81 4.51
N SER A 540 -28.52 3.50 4.04
CA SER A 540 -28.18 3.63 2.62
C SER A 540 -26.74 3.18 2.40
N LEU A 541 -26.52 2.25 1.47
CA LEU A 541 -25.19 1.76 1.12
C LEU A 541 -24.31 2.89 0.57
N GLN A 542 -24.87 3.71 -0.32
CA GLN A 542 -24.16 4.86 -0.87
C GLN A 542 -23.73 5.84 0.22
N LYS A 543 -24.65 6.19 1.11
CA LYS A 543 -24.32 7.10 2.22
C LYS A 543 -23.27 6.51 3.14
N PHE A 544 -23.31 5.19 3.40
CA PHE A 544 -22.28 4.50 4.17
C PHE A 544 -20.90 4.69 3.56
N HIS A 545 -20.77 4.44 2.24
CA HIS A 545 -19.48 4.58 1.55
C HIS A 545 -19.03 6.04 1.46
N ASP A 546 -19.94 6.95 1.15
CA ASP A 546 -19.63 8.38 1.07
C ASP A 546 -19.14 8.94 2.42
N ASP A 547 -19.82 8.60 3.52
CA ASP A 547 -19.43 8.98 4.88
C ASP A 547 -18.09 8.34 5.30
N PHE A 548 -17.87 7.05 4.96
CA PHE A 548 -16.63 6.35 5.23
C PHE A 548 -15.43 7.00 4.53
N LEU A 549 -15.53 7.17 3.22
CA LEU A 549 -14.46 7.73 2.39
C LEU A 549 -14.15 9.19 2.71
N SER A 550 -15.17 9.97 3.12
CA SER A 550 -15.00 11.37 3.49
C SER A 550 -14.14 11.59 4.74
N GLN A 551 -13.85 10.52 5.52
CA GLN A 551 -12.95 10.58 6.66
C GLN A 551 -11.46 10.65 6.27
N GLY A 552 -11.09 10.42 4.99
CA GLY A 552 -9.73 10.13 4.57
C GLY A 552 -9.35 8.68 4.88
N PHE A 553 -8.10 8.45 5.27
CA PHE A 553 -7.58 7.10 5.51
C PHE A 553 -7.19 6.80 6.99
N PRO A 554 -7.96 7.27 7.99
CA PRO A 554 -7.61 6.95 9.38
C PRO A 554 -7.82 5.45 9.66
N PRO A 555 -7.25 4.91 10.74
CA PRO A 555 -7.59 3.57 11.24
C PRO A 555 -9.10 3.37 11.37
N ILE A 556 -9.58 2.17 11.09
CA ILE A 556 -11.02 1.86 11.08
C ILE A 556 -11.69 2.19 12.43
N LYS A 557 -10.96 2.07 13.53
CA LYS A 557 -11.46 2.48 14.85
C LYS A 557 -11.92 3.94 14.88
N ILE A 558 -11.16 4.85 14.31
CA ILE A 558 -11.52 6.28 14.24
C ILE A 558 -12.74 6.50 13.34
N VAL A 559 -12.80 5.80 12.20
CA VAL A 559 -13.97 5.86 11.30
C VAL A 559 -15.21 5.36 12.03
N ARG A 560 -15.07 4.25 12.77
CA ARG A 560 -16.15 3.65 13.55
C ARG A 560 -16.68 4.60 14.61
N GLU A 561 -15.79 5.21 15.39
CA GLU A 561 -16.16 6.22 16.39
C GLU A 561 -16.91 7.41 15.76
N ALA A 562 -16.46 7.87 14.59
CA ALA A 562 -17.09 8.98 13.88
C ALA A 562 -18.49 8.64 13.36
N MET A 563 -18.70 7.42 12.84
CA MET A 563 -19.96 7.00 12.20
C MET A 563 -20.97 6.40 13.19
N LEU A 564 -20.52 5.66 14.20
CA LEU A 564 -21.38 5.08 15.22
C LEU A 564 -21.56 5.96 16.46
N GLY A 565 -20.59 6.82 16.77
CA GLY A 565 -20.61 7.68 17.96
C GLY A 565 -20.28 6.92 19.24
N ASP A 566 -19.68 5.74 19.14
CA ASP A 566 -19.25 4.90 20.27
C ASP A 566 -17.88 4.27 20.01
N ASP A 567 -17.27 3.71 21.05
CA ASP A 567 -15.94 3.09 21.05
C ASP A 567 -16.04 1.54 21.06
N SER A 568 -17.11 0.98 20.46
CA SER A 568 -17.31 -0.46 20.39
C SER A 568 -16.20 -1.17 19.58
N PRO A 569 -15.92 -2.48 19.83
CA PRO A 569 -14.89 -3.22 19.14
C PRO A 569 -15.04 -3.20 17.62
N THR A 570 -13.90 -3.15 16.90
CA THR A 570 -13.87 -3.17 15.43
C THR A 570 -14.11 -4.56 14.86
N LEU A 571 -13.83 -5.63 15.64
CA LEU A 571 -14.10 -7.05 15.34
C LEU A 571 -14.72 -7.76 16.54
#